data_2be378898f1ad23c60a4a9ac5de5ef17
#
_entry.id   2be378898f1ad23c60a4a9ac5de5ef17
#
_cell.length_a   1.000
_cell.length_b   1.000
_cell.length_c   1.000
_cell.angle_alpha   90.00
_cell.angle_beta   90.00
_cell.angle_gamma   90.00
#
_symmetry.space_group_name_H-M   'P 1'
#
loop_
_entity.id
_entity.type
_entity.pdbx_description
1 polymer ?
#
loop_
_entity_poly.entity_id
_entity_poly.type
_entity_poly.pdbx_seq_one_letter_code
_entity_poly.pdbx_strand_id
1 'polypeptide(L)'
;MKKINSFLIISTTVLLAAGVLSFKTIKNQPLKAAAQDFSITTDLDSEKRIHTEAQATYLSYDGDYQTIPEENYPDGQKHLSDPNPVNLAWEYTVPSDKTLSRYDVVVGKEADLSDGYVIKGTTASNLNIYNSYLGDNYFQVIANFTDGTMDGSQIKKYKVENVYPRNLKIDGMTNCRDMGGARELEDGGHIKQGLIYRTSGTHSWGNGKAVVTDTITSAGKEELLNHLKCKTEINVNNNGNNQVGVANFVDAYMYYDNGKHHMYRNTEPLKRVFHALADANNYPVFYHCRIGTDRTGFVAIMLSALLGVSENDIYQDYLFSNFGNIQEKRYIGDKAGRDNILKYMDDLKTYPGEKLQNKAYNFLLSIGIPAEELNSIIDILTEGNKATGNDNHQEVILAKDFDSDGTDMKEIASTATGNASRAHPKQYYTLGADQSIEAEFNPDYSGEAKLIAYLGSTDSSASKYIAESIAAEFDGDEIDIDEITFADAGFGQGEGRTYYAPVMLATVQVAEGYSPIKITGVANNLNIGAVALIPTSKIEPKDDIVNPPVTPDEPEDQPKKELRGCFGSILTTISLTSILAFGGITLLSIKRKED
;
A
#
# COMPACT_ATOMS: atom_id res chain seq x y z
N MET A 1 -57.75 3.93 52.41
CA MET A 1 -57.04 5.22 52.40
C MET A 1 -55.56 4.97 52.59
N LYS A 2 -54.77 4.91 51.54
CA LYS A 2 -53.31 4.94 51.59
C LYS A 2 -52.86 5.97 50.55
N LYS A 3 -52.13 6.97 51.03
CA LYS A 3 -51.62 8.11 50.25
C LYS A 3 -50.53 7.64 49.30
N ILE A 4 -50.68 8.02 48.07
CA ILE A 4 -49.64 7.86 47.02
C ILE A 4 -48.74 9.09 47.10
N ASN A 5 -47.50 8.91 47.50
CA ASN A 5 -46.47 9.94 47.42
C ASN A 5 -45.87 9.94 46.00
N SER A 6 -46.14 11.03 45.29
CA SER A 6 -45.50 11.33 44.01
C SER A 6 -44.05 11.77 44.25
N PHE A 7 -43.09 10.98 43.84
CA PHE A 7 -41.68 11.41 43.75
C PHE A 7 -41.48 12.20 42.46
N LEU A 8 -41.22 13.48 42.61
CA LEU A 8 -40.81 14.38 41.55
C LEU A 8 -39.31 14.14 41.28
N ILE A 9 -38.97 13.48 40.19
CA ILE A 9 -37.59 13.36 39.73
C ILE A 9 -37.26 14.65 38.99
N ILE A 10 -36.50 15.53 39.63
CA ILE A 10 -35.88 16.68 38.98
C ILE A 10 -34.66 16.14 38.20
N SER A 11 -34.82 16.05 36.92
CA SER A 11 -33.71 15.79 35.98
C SER A 11 -32.88 17.08 35.89
N THR A 12 -31.78 17.14 36.61
CA THR A 12 -30.76 18.16 36.41
C THR A 12 -30.00 17.85 35.13
N THR A 13 -30.43 18.46 34.05
CA THR A 13 -29.64 18.51 32.79
C THR A 13 -28.45 19.42 33.06
N VAL A 14 -27.29 18.82 33.34
CA VAL A 14 -26.01 19.53 33.30
C VAL A 14 -25.73 19.87 31.85
N LEU A 15 -25.98 21.10 31.44
CA LEU A 15 -25.43 21.67 30.23
C LEU A 15 -23.91 21.76 30.42
N LEU A 16 -23.19 20.74 29.98
CA LEU A 16 -21.79 20.91 29.62
C LEU A 16 -21.77 21.88 28.43
N ALA A 17 -21.49 23.14 28.68
CA ALA A 17 -21.04 24.08 27.68
C ALA A 17 -19.65 23.57 27.20
N ALA A 18 -19.64 22.59 26.33
CA ALA A 18 -18.52 22.34 25.48
C ALA A 18 -18.31 23.62 24.68
N GLY A 19 -17.32 24.41 25.07
CA GLY A 19 -16.79 25.48 24.26
C GLY A 19 -16.34 24.85 22.94
N VAL A 20 -17.27 24.75 22.01
CA VAL A 20 -16.94 24.60 20.59
C VAL A 20 -16.21 25.90 20.25
N LEU A 21 -14.88 25.89 20.44
CA LEU A 21 -14.00 26.77 19.69
C LEU A 21 -14.34 26.46 18.23
N SER A 22 -15.25 27.25 17.72
CA SER A 22 -15.52 27.39 16.31
C SER A 22 -14.17 27.82 15.70
N PHE A 23 -13.37 26.81 15.31
CA PHE A 23 -12.35 27.03 14.31
C PHE A 23 -13.13 27.51 13.09
N LYS A 24 -13.20 28.81 12.91
CA LYS A 24 -13.49 29.38 11.61
C LYS A 24 -12.51 28.67 10.68
N THR A 25 -13.00 27.71 9.93
CA THR A 25 -12.33 27.21 8.74
C THR A 25 -12.02 28.47 7.95
N ILE A 26 -10.78 28.93 8.00
CA ILE A 26 -10.29 29.89 7.05
C ILE A 26 -10.46 29.13 5.74
N LYS A 27 -11.53 29.43 5.01
CA LYS A 27 -11.64 28.98 3.63
C LYS A 27 -10.34 29.42 3.02
N ASN A 28 -9.52 28.48 2.55
CA ASN A 28 -8.27 28.71 1.84
C ASN A 28 -8.61 29.42 0.52
N GLN A 29 -9.01 30.66 0.62
CA GLN A 29 -9.08 31.56 -0.52
C GLN A 29 -7.74 32.29 -0.51
N PRO A 30 -6.96 32.21 -1.59
CA PRO A 30 -5.74 33.00 -1.71
C PRO A 30 -6.10 34.46 -1.39
N LEU A 31 -5.38 35.04 -0.44
CA LEU A 31 -5.54 36.45 -0.14
C LEU A 31 -5.29 37.25 -1.43
N LYS A 32 -6.20 38.13 -1.76
CA LYS A 32 -6.04 39.01 -2.91
C LYS A 32 -4.72 39.79 -2.71
N ALA A 33 -3.68 39.47 -3.49
CA ALA A 33 -2.35 40.02 -3.33
C ALA A 33 -2.40 41.54 -3.43
N ALA A 34 -1.90 42.22 -2.41
CA ALA A 34 -1.32 43.56 -2.60
C ALA A 34 0.04 43.33 -3.29
N ALA A 35 0.05 43.31 -4.59
CA ALA A 35 1.08 42.69 -5.43
C ALA A 35 2.46 43.38 -5.46
N GLN A 36 2.72 44.42 -4.67
CA GLN A 36 3.90 45.25 -4.86
C GLN A 36 4.95 45.24 -3.73
N ASP A 37 4.65 44.65 -2.57
CA ASP A 37 5.51 44.83 -1.40
C ASP A 37 6.34 43.61 -1.00
N PHE A 38 6.12 42.43 -1.62
CA PHE A 38 6.91 41.22 -1.38
C PHE A 38 7.90 40.95 -2.52
N SER A 39 9.18 40.78 -2.17
CA SER A 39 10.22 40.27 -3.06
C SER A 39 10.76 38.96 -2.49
N ILE A 40 10.59 37.83 -3.21
CA ILE A 40 11.17 36.54 -2.80
C ILE A 40 12.65 36.55 -3.17
N THR A 41 13.52 36.35 -2.18
CA THR A 41 14.98 36.39 -2.35
C THR A 41 15.61 35.02 -2.47
N THR A 42 14.84 33.96 -2.16
CA THR A 42 15.25 32.56 -2.43
C THR A 42 15.42 32.39 -3.95
N ASP A 43 16.51 31.76 -4.37
CA ASP A 43 16.65 31.27 -5.74
C ASP A 43 15.57 30.19 -6.00
N LEU A 44 14.58 30.50 -6.84
CA LEU A 44 13.48 29.61 -7.18
C LEU A 44 13.72 28.78 -8.44
N ASP A 45 14.76 29.10 -9.21
CA ASP A 45 15.07 28.50 -10.51
C ASP A 45 15.86 27.19 -10.35
N SER A 46 16.66 27.05 -9.28
CA SER A 46 17.39 25.83 -8.98
C SER A 46 16.53 24.82 -8.22
N GLU A 47 16.66 23.55 -8.56
CA GLU A 47 16.04 22.46 -7.77
C GLU A 47 16.63 22.40 -6.36
N LYS A 48 15.79 22.10 -5.37
CA LYS A 48 16.17 22.02 -3.97
C LYS A 48 16.39 20.57 -3.57
N ARG A 49 17.52 20.29 -2.94
CA ARG A 49 17.83 18.95 -2.41
C ARG A 49 17.35 18.84 -0.98
N ILE A 50 16.42 17.91 -0.73
CA ILE A 50 15.98 17.58 0.63
C ILE A 50 16.85 16.49 1.27
N HIS A 51 17.59 15.71 0.51
CA HIS A 51 18.50 14.69 1.03
C HIS A 51 19.79 15.30 1.57
N THR A 52 20.26 14.80 2.72
CA THR A 52 21.59 15.10 3.21
C THR A 52 22.63 14.52 2.27
N GLU A 53 23.90 15.00 2.37
CA GLU A 53 24.97 14.47 1.51
C GLU A 53 25.15 12.96 1.65
N ALA A 54 25.08 12.43 2.88
CA ALA A 54 25.17 10.99 3.13
C ALA A 54 24.00 10.21 2.52
N GLN A 55 22.79 10.75 2.57
CA GLN A 55 21.62 10.15 1.92
C GLN A 55 21.76 10.20 0.40
N ALA A 56 22.18 11.33 -0.15
CA ALA A 56 22.38 11.48 -1.59
C ALA A 56 23.44 10.51 -2.13
N THR A 57 24.56 10.36 -1.41
CA THR A 57 25.61 9.37 -1.74
C THR A 57 25.06 7.95 -1.74
N TYR A 58 24.28 7.58 -0.73
CA TYR A 58 23.63 6.26 -0.68
C TYR A 58 22.66 6.05 -1.84
N LEU A 59 21.82 7.03 -2.14
CA LEU A 59 20.77 6.95 -3.17
C LEU A 59 21.34 7.01 -4.59
N SER A 60 22.58 7.47 -4.78
CA SER A 60 23.27 7.47 -6.07
C SER A 60 23.94 6.13 -6.41
N TYR A 61 23.86 5.13 -5.52
CA TYR A 61 24.38 3.80 -5.80
C TYR A 61 23.53 3.15 -6.90
N ASP A 62 24.18 2.77 -8.01
CA ASP A 62 23.56 2.21 -9.20
C ASP A 62 23.69 0.66 -9.33
N GLY A 63 24.22 0.01 -8.27
CA GLY A 63 24.39 -1.43 -8.21
C GLY A 63 23.22 -2.14 -7.52
N ASP A 64 23.43 -3.44 -7.31
CA ASP A 64 22.50 -4.29 -6.56
C ASP A 64 22.59 -4.02 -5.05
N TYR A 65 21.50 -3.49 -4.47
CA TYR A 65 21.42 -3.21 -3.03
C TYR A 65 21.51 -4.46 -2.14
N GLN A 66 21.29 -5.66 -2.68
CA GLN A 66 21.55 -6.89 -1.93
C GLN A 66 23.04 -7.05 -1.59
N THR A 67 23.91 -6.52 -2.40
CA THR A 67 25.36 -6.62 -2.28
C THR A 67 26.05 -5.29 -2.00
N ILE A 68 25.31 -4.22 -1.71
CA ILE A 68 25.86 -2.89 -1.44
C ILE A 68 26.90 -2.94 -0.32
N PRO A 69 28.09 -2.31 -0.48
CA PRO A 69 29.08 -2.25 0.58
C PRO A 69 28.54 -1.56 1.84
N GLU A 70 28.86 -2.14 3.01
CA GLU A 70 28.31 -1.67 4.29
C GLU A 70 28.72 -0.24 4.66
N GLU A 71 29.85 0.22 4.16
CA GLU A 71 30.33 1.60 4.34
C GLU A 71 29.46 2.64 3.64
N ASN A 72 28.62 2.23 2.68
CA ASN A 72 27.76 3.15 1.91
C ASN A 72 26.53 3.61 2.69
N TYR A 73 26.25 3.06 3.87
CA TYR A 73 25.12 3.46 4.68
C TYR A 73 25.43 3.41 6.19
N PRO A 74 24.78 4.24 7.02
CA PRO A 74 25.09 4.38 8.44
C PRO A 74 24.72 3.13 9.26
N ASP A 75 25.08 3.16 10.55
CA ASP A 75 24.97 2.04 11.49
C ASP A 75 23.58 1.90 12.16
N GLY A 76 22.63 2.78 11.86
CA GLY A 76 21.30 2.75 12.45
C GLY A 76 21.23 3.19 13.92
N GLN A 77 22.30 3.81 14.46
CA GLN A 77 22.36 4.22 15.87
C GLN A 77 22.12 5.72 16.07
N LYS A 78 21.92 6.47 15.00
CA LYS A 78 21.70 7.92 15.02
C LYS A 78 20.47 8.30 14.24
N HIS A 79 19.83 9.38 14.66
CA HIS A 79 18.73 9.97 13.92
C HIS A 79 19.30 10.83 12.78
N LEU A 80 19.44 10.26 11.59
CA LEU A 80 19.96 10.88 10.38
C LEU A 80 18.93 10.85 9.23
N SER A 81 17.68 10.46 9.50
CA SER A 81 16.63 10.30 8.48
C SER A 81 15.87 11.58 8.17
N ASP A 82 16.04 12.65 8.96
CA ASP A 82 15.35 13.91 8.67
C ASP A 82 15.81 14.51 7.34
N PRO A 83 14.90 15.14 6.59
CA PRO A 83 15.24 15.87 5.39
C PRO A 83 15.95 17.19 5.71
N ASN A 84 16.74 17.70 4.77
CA ASN A 84 17.12 19.11 4.75
C ASN A 84 15.87 19.96 4.52
N PRO A 85 15.75 21.13 5.18
CA PRO A 85 14.68 22.06 4.86
C PRO A 85 14.95 22.83 3.56
N VAL A 86 13.88 23.25 2.90
CA VAL A 86 13.95 24.32 1.90
C VAL A 86 13.84 25.65 2.64
N ASN A 87 14.88 26.46 2.59
CA ASN A 87 14.84 27.81 3.19
C ASN A 87 14.19 28.79 2.21
N LEU A 88 13.02 29.30 2.58
CA LEU A 88 12.35 30.40 1.87
C LEU A 88 12.69 31.73 2.56
N ALA A 89 13.12 32.72 1.78
CA ALA A 89 13.47 34.04 2.26
C ALA A 89 12.83 35.12 1.35
N TRP A 90 12.49 36.26 1.97
CA TRP A 90 11.80 37.33 1.30
C TRP A 90 12.17 38.70 1.91
N GLU A 91 11.90 39.73 1.17
CA GLU A 91 11.88 41.12 1.64
C GLU A 91 10.45 41.64 1.58
N TYR A 92 10.04 42.39 2.59
CA TYR A 92 8.73 43.02 2.66
C TYR A 92 8.82 44.33 3.43
N THR A 93 8.28 45.39 2.82
CA THR A 93 8.20 46.70 3.47
C THR A 93 6.89 46.79 4.26
N VAL A 94 7.00 46.74 5.58
CA VAL A 94 5.82 46.89 6.47
C VAL A 94 5.26 48.31 6.31
N PRO A 95 3.95 48.48 6.03
CA PRO A 95 3.33 49.79 5.96
C PRO A 95 3.54 50.58 7.25
N SER A 96 3.76 51.88 7.13
CA SER A 96 4.13 52.77 8.27
C SER A 96 3.05 52.87 9.36
N ASP A 97 1.80 52.57 9.00
CA ASP A 97 0.63 52.55 9.91
C ASP A 97 0.35 51.15 10.50
N LYS A 98 1.17 50.14 10.18
CA LYS A 98 1.00 48.75 10.64
C LYS A 98 2.16 48.32 11.53
N THR A 99 1.85 47.36 12.43
CA THR A 99 2.88 46.67 13.22
C THR A 99 2.83 45.19 12.88
N LEU A 100 3.93 44.64 12.36
CA LEU A 100 4.07 43.23 12.04
C LEU A 100 3.99 42.39 13.32
N SER A 101 3.10 41.38 13.33
CA SER A 101 3.00 40.39 14.38
C SER A 101 3.89 39.17 14.07
N ARG A 102 3.75 38.62 12.87
CA ARG A 102 4.56 37.51 12.36
C ARG A 102 4.36 37.32 10.86
N TYR A 103 5.24 36.58 10.23
CA TYR A 103 4.99 35.97 8.93
C TYR A 103 4.46 34.55 9.10
N ASP A 104 3.57 34.10 8.21
CA ASP A 104 3.20 32.73 7.99
C ASP A 104 3.50 32.36 6.54
N VAL A 105 3.72 31.09 6.24
CA VAL A 105 3.87 30.59 4.88
C VAL A 105 2.85 29.49 4.64
N VAL A 106 2.03 29.66 3.61
CA VAL A 106 1.16 28.60 3.11
C VAL A 106 1.95 27.82 2.07
N VAL A 107 1.96 26.49 2.17
CA VAL A 107 2.66 25.59 1.25
C VAL A 107 1.71 24.51 0.79
N GLY A 108 1.76 24.14 -0.48
CA GLY A 108 0.96 23.07 -1.06
C GLY A 108 1.56 22.51 -2.33
N LYS A 109 0.95 21.46 -2.85
CA LYS A 109 1.28 20.81 -4.12
C LYS A 109 0.51 21.45 -5.28
N GLU A 110 -0.71 21.93 -5.00
CA GLU A 110 -1.56 22.52 -6.01
C GLU A 110 -1.21 24.00 -6.24
N ALA A 111 -1.24 24.43 -7.51
CA ALA A 111 -0.83 25.78 -7.91
C ALA A 111 -1.69 26.91 -7.30
N ASP A 112 -2.92 26.60 -6.89
CA ASP A 112 -3.85 27.50 -6.22
C ASP A 112 -3.82 27.39 -4.70
N LEU A 113 -2.94 26.54 -4.14
CA LEU A 113 -2.84 26.21 -2.73
C LEU A 113 -4.14 25.66 -2.12
N SER A 114 -5.03 25.06 -2.92
CA SER A 114 -6.28 24.44 -2.45
C SER A 114 -6.02 23.29 -1.46
N ASP A 115 -4.88 22.60 -1.60
CA ASP A 115 -4.39 21.58 -0.70
C ASP A 115 -3.46 22.14 0.41
N GLY A 116 -3.17 23.45 0.39
CA GLY A 116 -2.16 24.09 1.22
C GLY A 116 -2.37 23.94 2.73
N TYR A 117 -1.28 23.99 3.47
CA TYR A 117 -1.24 24.10 4.92
C TYR A 117 -0.42 25.30 5.37
N VAL A 118 -0.70 25.80 6.56
CA VAL A 118 -0.06 27.02 7.08
C VAL A 118 1.06 26.65 8.03
N ILE A 119 2.28 27.11 7.73
CA ILE A 119 3.42 27.05 8.64
C ILE A 119 3.55 28.42 9.31
N LYS A 120 3.34 28.45 10.62
CA LYS A 120 3.47 29.69 11.42
C LYS A 120 4.95 30.04 11.61
N GLY A 121 5.30 31.23 11.22
CA GLY A 121 6.64 31.76 11.37
C GLY A 121 6.80 32.72 12.56
N THR A 122 7.79 33.57 12.45
CA THR A 122 8.11 34.66 13.39
C THR A 122 8.11 35.99 12.66
N THR A 123 8.76 37.00 13.21
CA THR A 123 9.01 38.29 12.51
C THR A 123 10.24 38.22 11.60
N ALA A 124 10.95 37.08 11.54
CA ALA A 124 12.08 36.91 10.62
C ALA A 124 11.58 36.77 9.17
N SER A 125 12.30 37.35 8.24
CA SER A 125 11.99 37.35 6.80
C SER A 125 12.49 36.05 6.11
N ASN A 126 12.50 34.94 6.82
CA ASN A 126 12.81 33.60 6.27
C ASN A 126 12.14 32.52 7.09
N LEU A 127 11.94 31.36 6.47
CA LEU A 127 11.38 30.18 7.12
C LEU A 127 11.91 28.89 6.47
N ASN A 128 12.26 27.93 7.31
CA ASN A 128 12.64 26.59 6.87
C ASN A 128 11.38 25.73 6.65
N ILE A 129 11.19 25.28 5.43
CA ILE A 129 10.09 24.40 5.03
C ILE A 129 10.60 22.97 5.00
N TYR A 130 10.05 22.12 5.87
CA TYR A 130 10.28 20.68 5.88
C TYR A 130 9.15 19.96 5.13
N ASN A 131 9.36 18.69 4.82
CA ASN A 131 8.34 17.80 4.25
C ASN A 131 7.77 18.25 2.90
N SER A 132 8.55 19.04 2.13
CA SER A 132 8.20 19.39 0.76
C SER A 132 7.96 18.13 -0.10
N TYR A 133 7.06 18.23 -1.07
CA TYR A 133 6.87 17.16 -2.07
C TYR A 133 8.08 17.09 -3.01
N LEU A 134 8.37 15.92 -3.55
CA LEU A 134 9.29 15.79 -4.69
C LEU A 134 8.64 16.43 -5.91
N GLY A 135 9.42 17.16 -6.72
CA GLY A 135 8.89 17.93 -7.84
C GLY A 135 8.38 19.32 -7.42
N ASP A 136 7.30 19.76 -8.03
CA ASP A 136 6.76 21.13 -7.87
C ASP A 136 6.07 21.33 -6.52
N ASN A 137 6.37 22.46 -5.88
CA ASN A 137 5.74 22.93 -4.65
C ASN A 137 5.36 24.39 -4.81
N TYR A 138 4.22 24.80 -4.28
CA TYR A 138 3.73 26.18 -4.34
C TYR A 138 3.66 26.77 -2.96
N PHE A 139 3.88 28.09 -2.84
CA PHE A 139 3.83 28.79 -1.56
C PHE A 139 3.36 30.22 -1.69
N GLN A 140 2.82 30.74 -0.59
CA GLN A 140 2.48 32.15 -0.39
C GLN A 140 2.97 32.59 0.98
N VAL A 141 3.67 33.74 1.04
CA VAL A 141 4.05 34.38 2.31
C VAL A 141 2.94 35.32 2.74
N ILE A 142 2.58 35.28 4.03
CA ILE A 142 1.54 36.11 4.65
C ILE A 142 2.14 36.91 5.80
N ALA A 143 2.09 38.22 5.71
CA ALA A 143 2.39 39.13 6.81
C ALA A 143 1.12 39.33 7.66
N ASN A 144 1.18 38.95 8.94
CA ASN A 144 0.07 39.16 9.88
C ASN A 144 0.38 40.37 10.75
N PHE A 145 -0.55 41.30 10.88
CA PHE A 145 -0.41 42.50 11.69
C PHE A 145 -1.11 42.39 13.03
N THR A 146 -0.69 43.24 13.99
CA THR A 146 -1.24 43.23 15.36
C THR A 146 -2.69 43.68 15.41
N ASP A 147 -3.18 44.40 14.41
CA ASP A 147 -4.58 44.82 14.28
C ASP A 147 -5.49 43.75 13.67
N GLY A 148 -4.94 42.54 13.37
CA GLY A 148 -5.66 41.41 12.81
C GLY A 148 -5.80 41.46 11.27
N THR A 149 -5.27 42.46 10.62
CA THR A 149 -5.20 42.52 9.14
C THR A 149 -4.01 41.71 8.61
N MET A 150 -4.02 41.38 7.33
CA MET A 150 -3.00 40.53 6.67
C MET A 150 -2.71 41.02 5.28
N ASP A 151 -1.45 40.90 4.85
CA ASP A 151 -1.02 41.05 3.47
C ASP A 151 -0.38 39.76 2.95
N GLY A 152 -0.56 39.44 1.67
CA GLY A 152 -0.02 38.19 1.09
C GLY A 152 0.84 38.49 -0.15
N SER A 153 1.92 37.74 -0.32
CA SER A 153 2.67 37.69 -1.57
C SER A 153 1.83 37.09 -2.71
N GLN A 154 2.32 37.22 -3.94
CA GLN A 154 1.86 36.32 -5.00
C GLN A 154 2.24 34.86 -4.66
N ILE A 155 1.46 33.92 -5.15
CA ILE A 155 1.83 32.49 -5.10
C ILE A 155 3.06 32.30 -5.99
N LYS A 156 4.07 31.64 -5.46
CA LYS A 156 5.32 31.30 -6.14
C LYS A 156 5.52 29.79 -6.10
N LYS A 157 6.39 29.31 -6.99
CA LYS A 157 6.75 27.90 -7.13
C LYS A 157 8.24 27.72 -6.84
N TYR A 158 8.60 26.61 -6.16
CA TYR A 158 9.94 26.05 -6.14
C TYR A 158 9.87 24.57 -6.48
N LYS A 159 10.99 24.00 -6.91
CA LYS A 159 11.07 22.59 -7.28
C LYS A 159 12.04 21.86 -6.37
N VAL A 160 11.67 20.67 -5.94
CA VAL A 160 12.51 19.72 -5.19
C VAL A 160 13.00 18.65 -6.15
N GLU A 161 14.26 18.19 -5.99
CA GLU A 161 14.81 17.07 -6.74
C GLU A 161 13.87 15.87 -6.66
N ASN A 162 13.62 15.24 -7.82
CA ASN A 162 12.71 14.08 -7.89
C ASN A 162 13.48 12.78 -7.60
N VAL A 163 13.92 12.61 -6.36
CA VAL A 163 14.69 11.44 -5.88
C VAL A 163 13.96 10.79 -4.70
N TYR A 164 13.63 9.49 -4.83
CA TYR A 164 13.05 8.71 -3.74
C TYR A 164 14.11 8.35 -2.69
N PRO A 165 13.75 8.26 -1.37
CA PRO A 165 12.43 8.50 -0.77
C PRO A 165 12.21 9.97 -0.41
N ARG A 166 10.96 10.40 -0.37
CA ARG A 166 10.60 11.65 0.29
C ARG A 166 10.68 11.46 1.81
N ASN A 167 11.81 11.86 2.41
CA ASN A 167 11.97 11.79 3.87
C ASN A 167 11.06 12.80 4.56
N LEU A 168 10.62 12.48 5.77
CA LEU A 168 9.74 13.31 6.57
C LEU A 168 10.36 13.59 7.93
N LYS A 169 10.23 14.83 8.37
CA LYS A 169 10.54 15.27 9.73
C LYS A 169 9.25 15.33 10.54
N ILE A 170 9.12 14.41 11.48
CA ILE A 170 7.99 14.35 12.42
C ILE A 170 8.59 14.34 13.83
N ASP A 171 8.34 15.42 14.58
CA ASP A 171 8.99 15.61 15.87
C ASP A 171 8.60 14.53 16.89
N GLY A 172 9.62 13.90 17.49
CA GLY A 172 9.49 12.73 18.36
C GLY A 172 9.41 11.39 17.62
N MET A 173 9.61 11.35 16.31
CA MET A 173 9.65 10.13 15.51
C MET A 173 10.93 10.04 14.68
N THR A 174 11.27 8.86 14.22
CA THR A 174 12.44 8.59 13.37
C THR A 174 12.05 7.68 12.19
N ASN A 175 12.94 7.55 11.21
CA ASN A 175 12.73 6.63 10.08
C ASN A 175 11.41 6.89 9.32
N CYS A 176 11.03 8.18 9.21
CA CYS A 176 9.77 8.60 8.61
C CYS A 176 9.96 8.95 7.13
N ARG A 177 9.12 8.40 6.26
CA ARG A 177 9.12 8.69 4.82
C ARG A 177 7.81 8.35 4.14
N ASP A 178 7.56 9.05 3.05
CA ASP A 178 6.50 8.73 2.09
C ASP A 178 6.92 7.51 1.27
N MET A 179 6.01 6.62 0.99
CA MET A 179 6.25 5.50 0.08
C MET A 179 6.04 5.87 -1.39
N GLY A 180 5.39 7.01 -1.63
CA GLY A 180 5.19 7.57 -2.97
C GLY A 180 6.36 8.44 -3.43
N GLY A 181 6.42 8.68 -4.71
CA GLY A 181 7.37 9.59 -5.36
C GLY A 181 8.04 9.05 -6.61
N ALA A 182 9.26 9.47 -6.83
CA ALA A 182 10.01 9.38 -8.08
C ALA A 182 10.36 7.98 -8.57
N ARG A 183 10.18 6.96 -7.74
CA ARG A 183 10.56 5.60 -8.09
C ARG A 183 9.62 5.06 -9.15
N GLU A 184 10.20 4.63 -10.29
CA GLU A 184 9.46 4.01 -11.37
C GLU A 184 9.09 2.57 -11.00
N LEU A 185 7.88 2.16 -11.31
CA LEU A 185 7.40 0.80 -11.13
C LEU A 185 7.80 -0.05 -12.34
N GLU A 186 7.92 -1.38 -12.18
CA GLU A 186 8.39 -2.28 -13.26
C GLU A 186 7.53 -2.21 -14.52
N ASP A 187 6.24 -1.92 -14.41
CA ASP A 187 5.31 -1.74 -15.54
C ASP A 187 5.05 -0.28 -15.90
N GLY A 188 5.90 0.62 -15.44
CA GLY A 188 5.78 2.06 -15.61
C GLY A 188 4.86 2.71 -14.57
N GLY A 189 4.84 4.04 -14.57
CA GLY A 189 4.13 4.81 -13.56
C GLY A 189 4.88 4.88 -12.23
N HIS A 190 4.19 5.31 -11.17
CA HIS A 190 4.79 5.50 -9.85
C HIS A 190 3.73 5.44 -8.74
N ILE A 191 4.17 5.30 -7.50
CA ILE A 191 3.31 5.42 -6.33
C ILE A 191 3.05 6.91 -6.07
N LYS A 192 1.76 7.28 -5.91
CA LYS A 192 1.34 8.67 -5.63
C LYS A 192 1.91 9.17 -4.31
N GLN A 193 2.48 10.37 -4.31
CA GLN A 193 2.97 11.02 -3.10
C GLN A 193 1.83 11.49 -2.20
N GLY A 194 2.08 11.50 -0.89
CA GLY A 194 1.19 12.13 0.06
C GLY A 194 0.03 11.25 0.51
N LEU A 195 0.02 9.97 0.16
CA LEU A 195 -1.05 9.04 0.51
C LEU A 195 -0.67 8.03 1.58
N ILE A 196 0.57 7.53 1.57
CA ILE A 196 0.98 6.48 2.49
C ILE A 196 2.38 6.70 3.03
N TYR A 197 2.50 6.70 4.36
CA TYR A 197 3.74 6.99 5.08
C TYR A 197 4.13 5.82 5.97
N ARG A 198 5.42 5.47 5.97
CA ARG A 198 5.98 4.55 6.96
C ARG A 198 6.81 5.32 7.97
N THR A 199 6.66 4.94 9.26
CA THR A 199 7.29 5.69 10.36
C THR A 199 7.74 4.77 11.49
N SER A 200 8.48 5.32 12.46
CA SER A 200 8.61 4.70 13.79
C SER A 200 7.33 4.87 14.60
N GLY A 201 7.27 4.22 15.77
CA GLY A 201 6.14 4.31 16.68
C GLY A 201 5.97 5.70 17.29
N THR A 202 4.76 5.95 17.74
CA THR A 202 4.32 7.22 18.36
C THR A 202 4.64 7.30 19.86
N HIS A 203 5.17 6.22 20.46
CA HIS A 203 5.48 6.15 21.89
C HIS A 203 6.97 5.95 22.12
N SER A 204 7.48 6.56 23.20
CA SER A 204 8.80 6.25 23.70
C SER A 204 8.87 4.79 24.15
N TRP A 205 9.99 4.15 23.86
CA TRP A 205 10.25 2.81 24.30
C TRP A 205 11.62 2.73 24.98
N GLY A 206 11.62 2.14 26.17
CA GLY A 206 12.83 1.89 26.92
C GLY A 206 12.67 0.60 27.73
N ASN A 207 13.66 -0.30 27.63
CA ASN A 207 13.78 -1.49 28.48
C ASN A 207 15.00 -1.37 29.41
N GLY A 208 15.22 -0.17 29.97
CA GLY A 208 16.40 0.15 30.77
C GLY A 208 17.67 0.44 29.96
N LYS A 209 17.59 0.43 28.61
CA LYS A 209 18.63 0.90 27.69
C LYS A 209 18.25 2.26 27.11
N ALA A 210 19.14 2.91 26.39
CA ALA A 210 18.87 4.21 25.78
C ALA A 210 17.51 4.24 25.06
N VAL A 211 16.76 5.32 25.25
CA VAL A 211 15.48 5.57 24.56
C VAL A 211 15.77 5.63 23.05
N VAL A 212 15.09 4.81 22.28
CA VAL A 212 15.33 4.66 20.83
C VAL A 212 14.44 5.57 20.02
N THR A 213 13.22 5.78 20.51
CA THR A 213 12.26 6.72 19.93
C THR A 213 11.72 7.58 21.06
N ASP A 214 11.62 8.87 20.82
CA ASP A 214 10.89 9.76 21.71
C ASP A 214 9.39 9.54 21.57
N THR A 215 8.62 10.01 22.53
CA THR A 215 7.17 10.10 22.35
C THR A 215 6.89 11.22 21.37
N ILE A 216 5.99 10.97 20.42
CA ILE A 216 5.53 12.01 19.50
C ILE A 216 5.12 13.27 20.26
N THR A 217 5.65 14.41 19.87
CA THR A 217 5.33 15.69 20.49
C THR A 217 4.04 16.30 19.94
N SER A 218 3.58 17.39 20.54
CA SER A 218 2.46 18.15 19.99
C SER A 218 2.76 18.67 18.57
N ALA A 219 4.01 19.06 18.29
CA ALA A 219 4.43 19.47 16.95
C ALA A 219 4.39 18.30 15.95
N GLY A 220 4.86 17.12 16.35
CA GLY A 220 4.77 15.92 15.49
C GLY A 220 3.33 15.51 15.21
N LYS A 221 2.41 15.65 16.19
CA LYS A 221 0.97 15.40 15.97
C LYS A 221 0.37 16.42 15.01
N GLU A 222 0.72 17.70 15.14
CA GLU A 222 0.29 18.76 14.22
C GLU A 222 0.79 18.47 12.80
N GLU A 223 2.03 17.98 12.66
CA GLU A 223 2.60 17.56 11.38
C GLU A 223 1.77 16.45 10.73
N LEU A 224 1.48 15.38 11.46
CA LEU A 224 0.68 14.27 10.93
C LEU A 224 -0.75 14.68 10.59
N LEU A 225 -1.42 15.44 11.48
CA LEU A 225 -2.85 15.73 11.35
C LEU A 225 -3.15 16.89 10.40
N ASN A 226 -2.34 17.96 10.44
CA ASN A 226 -2.65 19.20 9.73
C ASN A 226 -1.82 19.38 8.46
N HIS A 227 -0.54 18.99 8.47
CA HIS A 227 0.34 19.12 7.31
C HIS A 227 0.25 17.90 6.39
N LEU A 228 0.48 16.70 6.92
CA LEU A 228 0.35 15.46 6.16
C LEU A 228 -1.10 14.97 6.04
N LYS A 229 -2.03 15.58 6.80
CA LYS A 229 -3.49 15.33 6.77
C LYS A 229 -3.85 13.86 6.99
N CYS A 230 -3.05 13.13 7.78
CA CYS A 230 -3.29 11.73 8.04
C CYS A 230 -4.66 11.49 8.69
N LYS A 231 -5.45 10.60 8.09
CA LYS A 231 -6.75 10.19 8.60
C LYS A 231 -6.68 8.88 9.37
N THR A 232 -5.73 8.02 9.01
CA THR A 232 -5.63 6.66 9.55
C THR A 232 -4.24 6.38 10.08
N GLU A 233 -4.17 5.81 11.28
CA GLU A 233 -3.00 5.20 11.89
C GLU A 233 -3.15 3.69 11.86
N ILE A 234 -2.20 2.97 11.25
CA ILE A 234 -2.13 1.52 11.31
C ILE A 234 -0.95 1.12 12.22
N ASN A 235 -1.29 0.60 13.38
CA ASN A 235 -0.31 0.18 14.37
C ASN A 235 -0.04 -1.31 14.28
N VAL A 236 1.12 -1.70 13.78
CA VAL A 236 1.58 -3.10 13.77
C VAL A 236 2.46 -3.46 14.98
N ASN A 237 2.53 -2.59 15.98
CA ASN A 237 3.21 -2.81 17.26
C ASN A 237 2.24 -3.34 18.33
N ASN A 238 2.77 -3.76 19.46
CA ASN A 238 2.00 -4.36 20.57
C ASN A 238 1.36 -3.35 21.54
N ASN A 239 1.50 -2.06 21.33
CA ASN A 239 0.94 -1.03 22.21
C ASN A 239 -0.07 -0.19 21.43
N GLY A 240 -1.28 -0.73 21.26
CA GLY A 240 -2.31 -0.12 20.42
C GLY A 240 -3.16 0.90 21.17
N ASN A 241 -2.87 2.19 21.01
CA ASN A 241 -3.86 3.24 21.28
C ASN A 241 -3.64 4.43 20.33
N ASN A 242 -4.72 5.10 19.99
CA ASN A 242 -4.73 6.28 19.12
C ASN A 242 -4.15 7.50 19.85
N GLN A 243 -2.82 7.60 19.91
CA GLN A 243 -2.15 8.72 20.57
C GLN A 243 -2.10 9.99 19.73
N VAL A 244 -2.09 9.84 18.43
CA VAL A 244 -2.08 10.97 17.49
C VAL A 244 -3.43 11.65 17.48
N GLY A 245 -4.52 10.90 17.61
CA GLY A 245 -5.89 11.41 17.54
C GLY A 245 -6.42 11.46 16.12
N VAL A 246 -5.96 10.55 15.24
CA VAL A 246 -6.53 10.38 13.89
C VAL A 246 -7.97 9.91 13.93
N ALA A 247 -8.69 10.09 12.82
CA ALA A 247 -10.08 9.66 12.72
C ALA A 247 -10.23 8.13 12.81
N ASN A 248 -9.30 7.39 12.20
CA ASN A 248 -9.32 5.93 12.15
C ASN A 248 -8.04 5.36 12.76
N PHE A 249 -8.20 4.42 13.68
CA PHE A 249 -7.09 3.69 14.31
C PHE A 249 -7.26 2.20 14.08
N VAL A 250 -6.27 1.58 13.43
CA VAL A 250 -6.26 0.15 13.10
C VAL A 250 -5.19 -0.54 13.94
N ASP A 251 -5.62 -1.38 14.89
CA ASP A 251 -4.71 -2.25 15.64
C ASP A 251 -4.49 -3.56 14.85
N ALA A 252 -3.33 -3.67 14.25
CA ALA A 252 -2.90 -4.81 13.46
C ALA A 252 -1.60 -5.40 14.04
N TYR A 253 -1.57 -5.64 15.35
CA TYR A 253 -0.38 -6.17 16.02
C TYR A 253 0.21 -7.38 15.32
N MET A 254 1.47 -7.25 14.89
CA MET A 254 2.26 -8.31 14.28
C MET A 254 3.22 -8.91 15.29
N TYR A 255 3.31 -10.22 15.28
CA TYR A 255 4.28 -10.94 16.09
C TYR A 255 5.70 -10.65 15.60
N TYR A 256 6.62 -10.46 16.56
CA TYR A 256 8.03 -10.23 16.31
C TYR A 256 8.87 -10.99 17.35
N ASP A 257 9.86 -11.74 16.90
CA ASP A 257 10.80 -12.46 17.76
C ASP A 257 12.22 -12.35 17.17
N ASN A 258 12.91 -11.29 17.56
CA ASN A 258 14.35 -11.06 17.35
C ASN A 258 14.92 -11.58 16.03
N GLY A 259 14.30 -11.21 14.91
CA GLY A 259 14.81 -11.56 13.60
C GLY A 259 14.31 -12.89 13.03
N LYS A 260 13.46 -13.64 13.73
CA LYS A 260 12.85 -14.83 13.14
C LYS A 260 11.75 -14.45 12.13
N HIS A 261 11.73 -15.20 11.06
CA HIS A 261 10.73 -15.12 10.02
C HIS A 261 9.36 -15.58 10.54
N HIS A 262 8.33 -14.76 10.35
CA HIS A 262 6.97 -15.02 10.85
C HIS A 262 5.88 -14.67 9.82
N MET A 263 6.13 -14.93 8.53
CA MET A 263 5.20 -14.57 7.46
C MET A 263 3.79 -15.08 7.73
N TYR A 264 3.64 -16.38 7.93
CA TYR A 264 2.32 -17.00 8.12
C TYR A 264 1.67 -16.70 9.49
N ARG A 265 2.46 -16.43 10.52
CA ARG A 265 1.93 -16.00 11.81
C ARG A 265 1.30 -14.62 11.76
N ASN A 266 1.73 -13.81 10.83
CA ASN A 266 1.28 -12.43 10.66
C ASN A 266 0.20 -12.26 9.58
N THR A 267 -0.38 -13.33 9.05
CA THR A 267 -1.41 -13.25 8.00
C THR A 267 -2.66 -12.50 8.45
N GLU A 268 -3.18 -12.78 9.64
CA GLU A 268 -4.37 -12.09 10.14
C GLU A 268 -4.14 -10.59 10.44
N PRO A 269 -3.01 -10.18 11.07
CA PRO A 269 -2.65 -8.77 11.11
C PRO A 269 -2.49 -8.14 9.72
N LEU A 270 -1.86 -8.86 8.76
CA LEU A 270 -1.66 -8.37 7.40
C LEU A 270 -2.99 -8.13 6.69
N LYS A 271 -3.96 -9.03 6.80
CA LYS A 271 -5.32 -8.81 6.28
C LYS A 271 -5.93 -7.51 6.80
N ARG A 272 -5.83 -7.24 8.12
CA ARG A 272 -6.34 -5.98 8.70
C ARG A 272 -5.67 -4.76 8.12
N VAL A 273 -4.35 -4.83 7.85
CA VAL A 273 -3.61 -3.75 7.19
C VAL A 273 -4.16 -3.53 5.78
N PHE A 274 -4.24 -4.58 4.98
CA PHE A 274 -4.65 -4.48 3.58
C PHE A 274 -6.13 -4.11 3.43
N HIS A 275 -7.00 -4.64 4.28
CA HIS A 275 -8.39 -4.20 4.34
C HIS A 275 -8.52 -2.69 4.62
N ALA A 276 -7.72 -2.15 5.56
CA ALA A 276 -7.71 -0.71 5.82
C ALA A 276 -7.17 0.11 4.64
N LEU A 277 -6.19 -0.43 3.91
CA LEU A 277 -5.62 0.23 2.72
C LEU A 277 -6.53 0.18 1.50
N ALA A 278 -7.50 -0.74 1.44
CA ALA A 278 -8.43 -0.85 0.32
C ALA A 278 -9.51 0.25 0.30
N ASP A 279 -9.74 0.95 1.42
CA ASP A 279 -10.72 2.02 1.51
C ASP A 279 -10.08 3.40 1.25
N ALA A 280 -10.44 4.02 0.13
CA ALA A 280 -9.98 5.36 -0.25
C ALA A 280 -10.27 6.45 0.81
N ASN A 281 -11.29 6.27 1.65
CA ASN A 281 -11.64 7.23 2.70
C ASN A 281 -10.61 7.26 3.84
N ASN A 282 -9.80 6.21 3.99
CA ASN A 282 -8.79 6.10 5.02
C ASN A 282 -7.54 6.97 4.76
N TYR A 283 -7.35 7.40 3.52
CA TYR A 283 -6.13 8.14 3.13
C TYR A 283 -6.17 9.64 3.47
N PRO A 284 -5.02 10.25 3.79
CA PRO A 284 -3.69 9.65 3.91
C PRO A 284 -3.52 8.73 5.13
N VAL A 285 -2.69 7.68 4.97
CA VAL A 285 -2.42 6.67 5.98
C VAL A 285 -0.98 6.76 6.46
N PHE A 286 -0.71 6.62 7.76
CA PHE A 286 0.63 6.26 8.21
C PHE A 286 0.58 4.94 8.98
N TYR A 287 1.64 4.12 8.80
CA TYR A 287 1.76 2.84 9.49
C TYR A 287 3.13 2.67 10.14
N HIS A 288 3.13 2.01 11.28
CA HIS A 288 4.34 1.92 12.09
C HIS A 288 4.37 0.68 12.97
N CYS A 289 5.60 0.27 13.33
CA CYS A 289 5.82 -0.58 14.48
C CYS A 289 6.51 0.24 15.59
N ARG A 290 7.60 -0.26 16.14
CA ARG A 290 8.37 0.44 17.18
C ARG A 290 9.41 1.38 16.57
N ILE A 291 10.30 0.84 15.73
CA ILE A 291 11.42 1.58 15.10
C ILE A 291 11.24 1.78 13.60
N GLY A 292 10.10 1.32 13.07
CA GLY A 292 9.74 1.49 11.66
C GLY A 292 10.52 0.60 10.67
N THR A 293 11.16 -0.49 11.13
CA THR A 293 12.03 -1.29 10.27
C THR A 293 11.53 -2.70 10.02
N ASP A 294 11.30 -3.52 11.08
CA ASP A 294 11.06 -4.97 10.90
C ASP A 294 9.59 -5.27 10.52
N ARG A 295 8.63 -5.11 11.44
CA ARG A 295 7.19 -5.33 11.15
C ARG A 295 6.64 -4.32 10.14
N THR A 296 7.04 -3.06 10.27
CA THR A 296 6.79 -2.02 9.26
C THR A 296 7.45 -2.39 7.92
N GLY A 297 8.66 -2.94 7.96
CA GLY A 297 9.37 -3.44 6.78
C GLY A 297 8.64 -4.59 6.11
N PHE A 298 8.06 -5.51 6.87
CA PHE A 298 7.24 -6.60 6.31
C PHE A 298 6.02 -6.06 5.55
N VAL A 299 5.28 -5.11 6.14
CA VAL A 299 4.18 -4.43 5.43
C VAL A 299 4.69 -3.70 4.18
N ALA A 300 5.83 -3.00 4.30
CA ALA A 300 6.42 -2.28 3.17
C ALA A 300 6.81 -3.21 2.01
N ILE A 301 7.39 -4.39 2.30
CA ILE A 301 7.74 -5.39 1.30
C ILE A 301 6.49 -5.85 0.55
N MET A 302 5.47 -6.30 1.30
CA MET A 302 4.24 -6.83 0.70
C MET A 302 3.52 -5.78 -0.13
N LEU A 303 3.43 -4.55 0.39
CA LEU A 303 2.79 -3.46 -0.33
C LEU A 303 3.61 -3.02 -1.54
N SER A 304 4.92 -2.83 -1.40
CA SER A 304 5.78 -2.43 -2.53
C SER A 304 5.78 -3.47 -3.63
N ALA A 305 5.85 -4.76 -3.28
CA ALA A 305 5.76 -5.84 -4.26
C ALA A 305 4.41 -5.83 -4.98
N LEU A 306 3.28 -5.72 -4.24
CA LEU A 306 1.93 -5.62 -4.83
C LEU A 306 1.81 -4.44 -5.80
N LEU A 307 2.47 -3.32 -5.51
CA LEU A 307 2.42 -2.11 -6.33
C LEU A 307 3.40 -2.14 -7.52
N GLY A 308 4.20 -3.19 -7.69
CA GLY A 308 5.12 -3.33 -8.81
C GLY A 308 6.48 -2.65 -8.62
N VAL A 309 6.89 -2.43 -7.38
CA VAL A 309 8.24 -1.93 -7.06
C VAL A 309 9.26 -3.04 -7.27
N SER A 310 10.38 -2.72 -7.92
CA SER A 310 11.46 -3.67 -8.17
C SER A 310 12.06 -4.23 -6.87
N GLU A 311 12.58 -5.45 -6.93
CA GLU A 311 13.24 -6.07 -5.77
C GLU A 311 14.40 -5.21 -5.26
N ASN A 312 15.18 -4.64 -6.15
CA ASN A 312 16.31 -3.78 -5.80
C ASN A 312 15.88 -2.53 -5.04
N ASP A 313 14.79 -1.91 -5.47
CA ASP A 313 14.22 -0.73 -4.80
C ASP A 313 13.60 -1.06 -3.44
N ILE A 314 13.05 -2.27 -3.28
CA ILE A 314 12.59 -2.76 -1.97
C ILE A 314 13.78 -2.89 -1.01
N TYR A 315 14.92 -3.41 -1.48
CA TYR A 315 16.14 -3.50 -0.68
C TYR A 315 16.72 -2.12 -0.36
N GLN A 316 16.72 -1.20 -1.32
CA GLN A 316 17.11 0.19 -1.10
C GLN A 316 16.26 0.82 0.01
N ASP A 317 14.94 0.71 -0.08
CA ASP A 317 14.04 1.28 0.94
C ASP A 317 14.28 0.64 2.32
N TYR A 318 14.47 -0.67 2.40
CA TYR A 318 14.75 -1.35 3.66
C TYR A 318 16.05 -0.86 4.31
N LEU A 319 17.14 -0.81 3.56
CA LEU A 319 18.44 -0.36 4.05
C LEU A 319 18.47 1.14 4.39
N PHE A 320 17.64 1.96 3.72
CA PHE A 320 17.48 3.38 4.06
C PHE A 320 17.05 3.58 5.53
N SER A 321 16.44 2.58 6.15
CA SER A 321 16.11 2.61 7.58
C SER A 321 17.33 2.81 8.48
N ASN A 322 18.55 2.50 8.00
CA ASN A 322 19.80 2.72 8.75
C ASN A 322 20.11 4.21 8.98
N PHE A 323 19.49 5.13 8.25
CA PHE A 323 19.55 6.56 8.55
C PHE A 323 18.70 6.94 9.76
N GLY A 324 17.73 6.11 10.16
CA GLY A 324 16.97 6.31 11.39
C GLY A 324 17.72 5.81 12.63
N ASN A 325 17.24 6.21 13.82
CA ASN A 325 17.68 5.61 15.07
C ASN A 325 16.93 4.28 15.29
N ILE A 326 17.49 3.20 14.74
CA ILE A 326 16.90 1.85 14.77
C ILE A 326 17.66 0.87 15.66
N GLN A 327 18.58 1.38 16.48
CA GLN A 327 19.43 0.71 17.50
C GLN A 327 20.64 -0.02 16.95
N GLU A 328 20.58 -0.58 15.76
CA GLU A 328 21.64 -1.40 15.18
C GLU A 328 21.50 -1.44 13.67
N LYS A 329 22.60 -1.68 13.00
CA LYS A 329 22.66 -1.77 11.55
C LYS A 329 21.81 -2.91 11.03
N ARG A 330 21.03 -2.65 9.98
CA ARG A 330 20.35 -3.66 9.19
C ARG A 330 21.15 -3.96 7.93
N TYR A 331 21.11 -5.20 7.55
CA TYR A 331 21.80 -5.76 6.38
C TYR A 331 20.79 -6.49 5.51
N ILE A 332 21.15 -6.72 4.26
CA ILE A 332 20.53 -7.73 3.41
C ILE A 332 21.48 -8.91 3.38
N GLY A 333 20.97 -10.10 3.68
CA GLY A 333 21.78 -11.30 3.79
C GLY A 333 22.02 -11.79 5.21
N ASP A 334 22.68 -12.94 5.32
CA ASP A 334 22.80 -13.71 6.57
C ASP A 334 23.94 -13.20 7.45
N LYS A 335 23.87 -11.93 7.86
CA LYS A 335 24.76 -11.38 8.87
C LYS A 335 24.06 -11.35 10.22
N ALA A 336 24.58 -12.08 11.18
CA ALA A 336 24.12 -12.10 12.56
C ALA A 336 22.68 -12.61 12.77
N GLY A 337 22.13 -13.47 11.90
CA GLY A 337 20.82 -14.10 12.05
C GLY A 337 19.63 -13.13 11.94
N ARG A 338 19.81 -12.00 11.23
CA ARG A 338 18.79 -10.93 11.09
C ARG A 338 18.38 -10.62 9.67
N ASP A 339 18.41 -11.59 8.81
CA ASP A 339 18.13 -11.54 7.36
C ASP A 339 16.64 -11.64 7.02
N ASN A 340 15.77 -11.08 7.85
CA ASN A 340 14.31 -11.20 7.67
C ASN A 340 13.82 -10.81 6.30
N ILE A 341 14.41 -9.77 5.68
CA ILE A 341 13.95 -9.30 4.38
C ILE A 341 14.19 -10.33 3.29
N LEU A 342 15.37 -10.96 3.23
CA LEU A 342 15.64 -12.02 2.26
C LEU A 342 14.69 -13.19 2.42
N LYS A 343 14.45 -13.63 3.66
CA LYS A 343 13.52 -14.74 3.92
C LYS A 343 12.09 -14.42 3.48
N TYR A 344 11.62 -13.20 3.68
CA TYR A 344 10.32 -12.77 3.18
C TYR A 344 10.30 -12.73 1.64
N MET A 345 11.36 -12.23 1.02
CA MET A 345 11.48 -12.18 -0.43
C MET A 345 11.59 -13.59 -1.03
N ASP A 346 12.40 -14.47 -0.45
CA ASP A 346 12.53 -15.87 -0.88
C ASP A 346 11.21 -16.61 -0.80
N ASP A 347 10.47 -16.46 0.32
CA ASP A 347 9.17 -17.07 0.46
C ASP A 347 8.15 -16.49 -0.55
N LEU A 348 8.17 -15.18 -0.76
CA LEU A 348 7.29 -14.54 -1.72
C LEU A 348 7.56 -15.03 -3.15
N LYS A 349 8.83 -15.22 -3.51
CA LYS A 349 9.23 -15.74 -4.83
C LYS A 349 8.75 -17.16 -5.11
N THR A 350 8.35 -17.91 -4.09
CA THR A 350 7.77 -19.26 -4.28
C THR A 350 6.30 -19.23 -4.69
N TYR A 351 5.63 -18.10 -4.61
CA TYR A 351 4.23 -17.96 -5.01
C TYR A 351 4.07 -17.82 -6.52
N PRO A 352 2.87 -18.19 -7.05
CA PRO A 352 2.56 -18.10 -8.46
C PRO A 352 2.81 -16.72 -9.06
N GLY A 353 3.27 -16.68 -10.29
CA GLY A 353 3.46 -15.47 -11.07
C GLY A 353 4.88 -15.34 -11.65
N GLU A 354 5.03 -14.59 -12.74
CA GLU A 354 6.32 -14.30 -13.35
C GLU A 354 7.05 -13.17 -12.64
N LYS A 355 6.33 -12.06 -12.38
CA LYS A 355 6.84 -10.88 -11.69
C LYS A 355 6.66 -10.98 -10.19
N LEU A 356 7.45 -10.22 -9.44
CA LEU A 356 7.28 -10.12 -7.99
C LEU A 356 5.88 -9.61 -7.61
N GLN A 357 5.31 -8.71 -8.42
CA GLN A 357 3.95 -8.21 -8.24
C GLN A 357 2.91 -9.33 -8.28
N ASN A 358 2.95 -10.20 -9.31
CA ASN A 358 2.03 -11.34 -9.40
C ASN A 358 2.17 -12.29 -8.21
N LYS A 359 3.41 -12.55 -7.79
CA LYS A 359 3.71 -13.41 -6.63
C LYS A 359 3.14 -12.83 -5.33
N ALA A 360 3.30 -11.52 -5.12
CA ALA A 360 2.72 -10.82 -3.97
C ALA A 360 1.19 -10.83 -4.02
N TYR A 361 0.59 -10.56 -5.17
CA TYR A 361 -0.85 -10.60 -5.38
C TYR A 361 -1.42 -11.99 -5.03
N ASN A 362 -0.83 -13.06 -5.57
CA ASN A 362 -1.27 -14.42 -5.32
C ASN A 362 -1.03 -14.88 -3.88
N PHE A 363 0.07 -14.46 -3.25
CA PHE A 363 0.24 -14.67 -1.81
C PHE A 363 -0.89 -14.03 -1.01
N LEU A 364 -1.21 -12.76 -1.28
CA LEU A 364 -2.24 -12.01 -0.55
C LEU A 364 -3.64 -12.62 -0.78
N LEU A 365 -3.94 -13.07 -2.00
CA LEU A 365 -5.15 -13.87 -2.26
C LEU A 365 -5.19 -15.16 -1.46
N SER A 366 -4.07 -15.89 -1.39
CA SER A 366 -4.00 -17.19 -0.69
C SER A 366 -4.25 -17.09 0.81
N ILE A 367 -3.97 -15.94 1.41
CA ILE A 367 -4.27 -15.68 2.81
C ILE A 367 -5.69 -15.13 3.02
N GLY A 368 -6.47 -14.94 1.95
CA GLY A 368 -7.88 -14.56 2.00
C GLY A 368 -8.15 -13.06 1.95
N ILE A 369 -7.29 -12.28 1.31
CA ILE A 369 -7.61 -10.89 0.95
C ILE A 369 -8.32 -10.93 -0.40
N PRO A 370 -9.51 -10.32 -0.54
CA PRO A 370 -10.25 -10.31 -1.80
C PRO A 370 -9.50 -9.60 -2.93
N ALA A 371 -9.67 -10.06 -4.17
CA ALA A 371 -9.07 -9.44 -5.35
C ALA A 371 -9.49 -7.98 -5.51
N GLU A 372 -10.74 -7.66 -5.21
CA GLU A 372 -11.28 -6.30 -5.29
C GLU A 372 -10.55 -5.34 -4.32
N GLU A 373 -10.16 -5.82 -3.14
CA GLU A 373 -9.38 -5.02 -2.19
C GLU A 373 -7.95 -4.78 -2.70
N LEU A 374 -7.30 -5.80 -3.26
CA LEU A 374 -5.96 -5.67 -3.83
C LEU A 374 -5.95 -4.70 -5.02
N ASN A 375 -6.92 -4.83 -5.92
CA ASN A 375 -7.07 -3.93 -7.07
C ASN A 375 -7.38 -2.50 -6.61
N SER A 376 -8.24 -2.32 -5.60
CA SER A 376 -8.51 -1.00 -5.00
C SER A 376 -7.24 -0.34 -4.46
N ILE A 377 -6.38 -1.09 -3.77
CA ILE A 377 -5.09 -0.58 -3.26
C ILE A 377 -4.19 -0.11 -4.41
N ILE A 378 -4.08 -0.91 -5.48
CA ILE A 378 -3.30 -0.56 -6.66
C ILE A 378 -3.83 0.73 -7.29
N ASP A 379 -5.13 0.83 -7.53
CA ASP A 379 -5.77 2.00 -8.15
C ASP A 379 -5.65 3.27 -7.29
N ILE A 380 -5.79 3.14 -5.97
CA ILE A 380 -5.66 4.28 -5.04
C ILE A 380 -4.22 4.79 -5.04
N LEU A 381 -3.24 3.90 -4.95
CA LEU A 381 -1.86 4.26 -4.65
C LEU A 381 -0.99 4.49 -5.88
N THR A 382 -1.33 3.95 -7.06
CA THR A 382 -0.49 4.09 -8.27
C THR A 382 -1.06 5.07 -9.28
N GLU A 383 -0.19 5.67 -10.05
CA GLU A 383 -0.50 6.51 -11.20
C GLU A 383 0.30 6.03 -12.40
N GLY A 384 -0.39 5.80 -13.52
CA GLY A 384 0.21 5.31 -14.77
C GLY A 384 0.41 3.79 -14.84
N ASN A 385 0.30 3.07 -13.72
CA ASN A 385 0.33 1.61 -13.68
C ASN A 385 -1.07 1.08 -13.36
N LYS A 386 -1.55 0.19 -14.21
CA LYS A 386 -2.79 -0.55 -14.02
C LYS A 386 -2.55 -2.05 -13.99
N ALA A 387 -1.31 -2.47 -13.71
CA ALA A 387 -0.97 -3.87 -13.61
C ALA A 387 -1.89 -4.53 -12.59
N THR A 388 -2.69 -5.45 -13.05
CA THR A 388 -3.46 -6.35 -12.20
C THR A 388 -2.62 -7.59 -11.94
N GLY A 389 -2.96 -8.41 -10.95
CA GLY A 389 -2.26 -9.67 -10.73
C GLY A 389 -2.26 -10.63 -11.93
N ASN A 390 -2.99 -10.31 -12.98
CA ASN A 390 -3.15 -11.12 -14.19
C ASN A 390 -2.55 -10.48 -15.46
N ASP A 391 -1.53 -9.64 -15.33
CA ASP A 391 -0.77 -9.19 -16.49
C ASP A 391 -0.14 -10.39 -17.22
N ASN A 392 -0.02 -10.30 -18.52
CA ASN A 392 0.47 -11.34 -19.41
C ASN A 392 -0.43 -12.59 -19.55
N HIS A 393 -1.74 -12.48 -19.29
CA HIS A 393 -2.71 -13.57 -19.46
C HIS A 393 -2.37 -14.85 -18.68
N GLN A 394 -1.64 -14.73 -17.56
CA GLN A 394 -1.43 -15.83 -16.66
C GLN A 394 -2.72 -16.17 -15.96
N GLU A 395 -3.05 -17.43 -15.84
CA GLU A 395 -4.16 -17.89 -15.02
C GLU A 395 -3.64 -18.75 -13.87
N VAL A 396 -4.05 -18.42 -12.66
CA VAL A 396 -3.61 -19.10 -11.43
C VAL A 396 -4.83 -19.55 -10.65
N ILE A 397 -4.86 -20.84 -10.31
CA ILE A 397 -5.89 -21.42 -9.45
C ILE A 397 -5.22 -21.84 -8.14
N LEU A 398 -5.73 -21.33 -7.02
CA LEU A 398 -5.23 -21.61 -5.68
C LEU A 398 -5.93 -22.83 -5.08
N ALA A 399 -5.29 -23.50 -4.13
CA ALA A 399 -5.82 -24.70 -3.48
C ALA A 399 -7.25 -24.56 -2.95
N LYS A 400 -7.64 -23.37 -2.49
CA LYS A 400 -9.00 -23.08 -2.00
C LYS A 400 -10.10 -23.24 -3.07
N ASP A 401 -9.72 -23.20 -4.34
CA ASP A 401 -10.61 -23.25 -5.51
C ASP A 401 -10.51 -24.61 -6.25
N PHE A 402 -9.86 -25.63 -5.63
CA PHE A 402 -9.79 -26.98 -6.17
C PHE A 402 -10.97 -27.83 -5.69
N ASP A 403 -11.50 -28.65 -6.59
CA ASP A 403 -12.27 -29.82 -6.23
C ASP A 403 -11.32 -30.98 -5.87
N SER A 404 -11.73 -31.88 -4.99
CA SER A 404 -10.87 -32.95 -4.51
C SER A 404 -11.61 -34.26 -4.29
N ASP A 405 -10.93 -35.38 -4.55
CA ASP A 405 -11.40 -36.71 -4.23
C ASP A 405 -10.38 -37.44 -3.33
N GLY A 406 -10.89 -37.99 -2.24
CA GLY A 406 -10.12 -38.79 -1.27
C GLY A 406 -9.16 -37.98 -0.37
N THR A 407 -9.14 -36.65 -0.44
CA THR A 407 -8.29 -35.76 0.38
C THR A 407 -9.01 -34.46 0.76
N ASP A 408 -8.60 -33.87 1.88
CA ASP A 408 -9.13 -32.59 2.36
C ASP A 408 -8.08 -31.50 2.27
N MET A 409 -8.54 -30.27 2.03
CA MET A 409 -7.67 -29.09 2.07
C MET A 409 -7.09 -28.90 3.48
N LYS A 410 -5.80 -28.62 3.53
CA LYS A 410 -5.05 -28.30 4.74
C LYS A 410 -4.62 -26.84 4.74
N GLU A 411 -4.44 -26.30 5.93
CA GLU A 411 -3.94 -24.94 6.10
C GLU A 411 -2.78 -24.93 7.10
N ILE A 412 -1.71 -24.19 6.78
CA ILE A 412 -0.62 -23.98 7.72
C ILE A 412 -1.11 -23.23 8.95
N ALA A 413 -0.85 -23.80 10.12
CA ALA A 413 -1.16 -23.14 11.38
C ALA A 413 -0.42 -21.80 11.50
N SER A 414 -1.12 -20.79 11.99
CA SER A 414 -0.55 -19.45 12.24
C SER A 414 0.63 -19.44 13.22
N THR A 415 0.82 -20.53 13.96
CA THR A 415 1.95 -20.71 14.89
C THR A 415 3.18 -21.36 14.25
N ALA A 416 3.09 -21.82 12.99
CA ALA A 416 4.22 -22.44 12.30
C ALA A 416 5.36 -21.43 12.12
N THR A 417 6.60 -21.87 12.36
CA THR A 417 7.81 -21.03 12.28
C THR A 417 8.96 -21.80 11.65
N GLY A 418 9.93 -21.08 11.11
CA GLY A 418 11.12 -21.67 10.49
C GLY A 418 10.80 -22.54 9.29
N ASN A 419 11.46 -23.69 9.16
CA ASN A 419 11.29 -24.59 8.02
C ASN A 419 9.86 -25.15 7.90
N ALA A 420 9.14 -25.29 9.00
CA ALA A 420 7.75 -25.74 8.96
C ALA A 420 6.82 -24.74 8.25
N SER A 421 7.13 -23.45 8.28
CA SER A 421 6.36 -22.43 7.54
C SER A 421 6.70 -22.37 6.05
N ARG A 422 7.82 -22.98 5.65
CA ARG A 422 8.31 -23.03 4.26
C ARG A 422 8.00 -24.34 3.55
N ALA A 423 7.66 -25.36 4.31
CA ALA A 423 7.44 -26.73 3.78
C ALA A 423 6.16 -26.84 2.96
N HIS A 424 5.26 -25.87 3.09
CA HIS A 424 3.93 -25.95 2.51
C HIS A 424 3.47 -24.54 2.07
N PRO A 425 2.63 -24.44 1.04
CA PRO A 425 1.87 -23.21 0.79
C PRO A 425 0.87 -22.97 1.93
N LYS A 426 0.33 -21.76 2.04
CA LYS A 426 -0.62 -21.40 3.11
C LYS A 426 -1.81 -22.37 3.17
N GLN A 427 -2.37 -22.69 2.01
CA GLN A 427 -3.41 -23.69 1.82
C GLN A 427 -2.94 -24.70 0.79
N TYR A 428 -3.21 -25.97 1.02
CA TYR A 428 -2.72 -27.05 0.17
C TYR A 428 -3.50 -28.34 0.36
N TYR A 429 -3.42 -29.21 -0.65
CA TYR A 429 -3.79 -30.60 -0.56
C TYR A 429 -2.54 -31.47 -0.47
N THR A 430 -2.59 -32.54 0.31
CA THR A 430 -1.56 -33.57 0.30
C THR A 430 -2.11 -34.75 -0.47
N LEU A 431 -1.52 -35.09 -1.61
CA LEU A 431 -1.96 -36.23 -2.42
C LEU A 431 -1.18 -37.47 -2.05
N GLY A 432 -1.89 -38.45 -1.50
CA GLY A 432 -1.45 -39.82 -1.40
C GLY A 432 -1.86 -40.62 -2.66
N ALA A 433 -1.49 -41.91 -2.73
CA ALA A 433 -1.88 -42.76 -3.86
C ALA A 433 -3.40 -42.75 -4.07
N ASP A 434 -3.82 -42.65 -5.32
CA ASP A 434 -5.21 -42.65 -5.79
C ASP A 434 -6.07 -41.45 -5.29
N GLN A 435 -5.48 -40.47 -4.65
CA GLN A 435 -6.15 -39.19 -4.30
C GLN A 435 -5.96 -38.17 -5.41
N SER A 436 -6.97 -37.37 -5.69
CA SER A 436 -6.87 -36.35 -6.76
C SER A 436 -7.41 -34.99 -6.36
N ILE A 437 -6.96 -33.99 -7.10
CA ILE A 437 -7.53 -32.65 -7.18
C ILE A 437 -7.85 -32.32 -8.62
N GLU A 438 -8.89 -31.52 -8.81
CA GLU A 438 -9.30 -31.00 -10.12
C GLU A 438 -9.45 -29.47 -10.03
N ALA A 439 -9.11 -28.78 -11.12
CA ALA A 439 -9.26 -27.35 -11.27
C ALA A 439 -9.62 -27.01 -12.72
N GLU A 440 -10.24 -25.86 -12.92
CA GLU A 440 -10.74 -25.42 -14.24
C GLU A 440 -10.10 -24.10 -14.61
N PHE A 441 -9.21 -24.10 -15.62
CA PHE A 441 -8.73 -22.88 -16.26
C PHE A 441 -9.74 -22.36 -17.27
N ASN A 442 -9.74 -21.04 -17.49
CA ASN A 442 -10.56 -20.39 -18.49
C ASN A 442 -9.75 -19.32 -19.25
N PRO A 443 -8.70 -19.75 -19.97
CA PRO A 443 -7.77 -18.84 -20.63
C PRO A 443 -8.49 -17.98 -21.70
N ASP A 444 -8.13 -16.71 -21.76
CA ASP A 444 -8.63 -15.74 -22.74
C ASP A 444 -7.77 -15.68 -24.02
N TYR A 445 -6.90 -16.69 -24.21
CA TYR A 445 -6.01 -16.82 -25.34
C TYR A 445 -5.95 -18.27 -25.83
N SER A 446 -5.39 -18.44 -27.02
CA SER A 446 -5.03 -19.75 -27.56
C SER A 446 -3.55 -19.77 -27.91
N GLY A 447 -2.86 -20.88 -27.65
CA GLY A 447 -1.44 -21.03 -27.94
C GLY A 447 -0.71 -21.93 -26.95
N GLU A 448 0.61 -21.85 -26.99
CA GLU A 448 1.46 -22.63 -26.11
C GLU A 448 1.59 -21.96 -24.73
N ALA A 449 1.45 -22.75 -23.66
CA ALA A 449 1.60 -22.30 -22.30
C ALA A 449 2.40 -23.29 -21.46
N LYS A 450 3.10 -22.77 -20.45
CA LYS A 450 3.70 -23.56 -19.39
C LYS A 450 2.63 -23.91 -18.38
N LEU A 451 2.46 -25.19 -18.10
CA LEU A 451 1.66 -25.69 -17.00
C LEU A 451 2.57 -25.88 -15.78
N ILE A 452 2.32 -25.11 -14.74
CA ILE A 452 3.14 -25.09 -13.53
C ILE A 452 2.27 -25.53 -12.34
N ALA A 453 2.79 -26.50 -11.56
CA ALA A 453 2.24 -26.82 -10.25
C ALA A 453 3.15 -26.24 -9.14
N TYR A 454 2.53 -25.65 -8.13
CA TYR A 454 3.24 -25.14 -6.97
C TYR A 454 3.19 -26.22 -5.88
N LEU A 455 4.33 -26.87 -5.70
CA LEU A 455 4.47 -28.09 -4.93
C LEU A 455 5.28 -27.84 -3.67
N GLY A 456 4.95 -28.60 -2.61
CA GLY A 456 5.70 -28.60 -1.38
C GLY A 456 6.00 -30.02 -0.91
N SER A 457 7.15 -30.23 -0.28
CA SER A 457 7.52 -31.49 0.36
C SER A 457 8.48 -31.25 1.52
N THR A 458 8.31 -32.03 2.59
CA THR A 458 9.30 -32.15 3.68
C THR A 458 10.24 -33.33 3.48
N ASP A 459 10.06 -34.08 2.40
CA ASP A 459 10.90 -35.25 2.11
C ASP A 459 12.29 -34.80 1.71
N SER A 460 13.30 -35.40 2.35
CA SER A 460 14.72 -35.13 2.11
C SER A 460 15.36 -36.05 1.06
N SER A 461 14.60 -36.97 0.46
CA SER A 461 15.12 -37.91 -0.54
C SER A 461 15.36 -37.23 -1.87
N ALA A 462 16.56 -36.67 -2.04
CA ALA A 462 16.98 -35.93 -3.23
C ALA A 462 16.74 -36.64 -4.57
N SER A 463 16.74 -37.97 -4.57
CA SER A 463 16.63 -38.80 -5.76
C SER A 463 15.21 -39.20 -6.14
N LYS A 464 14.19 -38.72 -5.44
CA LYS A 464 12.79 -38.94 -5.84
C LYS A 464 12.43 -38.02 -6.99
N TYR A 465 11.58 -38.52 -7.88
CA TYR A 465 11.08 -37.76 -9.02
C TYR A 465 9.65 -37.27 -8.80
N ILE A 466 9.34 -36.09 -9.35
CA ILE A 466 7.97 -35.56 -9.35
C ILE A 466 7.03 -36.50 -10.10
N ALA A 467 7.43 -36.97 -11.29
CA ALA A 467 6.66 -37.89 -12.12
C ALA A 467 6.35 -39.24 -11.44
N GLU A 468 7.15 -39.68 -10.45
CA GLU A 468 6.88 -40.86 -9.65
C GLU A 468 5.88 -40.59 -8.50
N SER A 469 5.62 -39.30 -8.23
CA SER A 469 4.83 -38.88 -7.08
C SER A 469 3.42 -38.44 -7.44
N ILE A 470 3.24 -37.88 -8.62
CA ILE A 470 1.96 -37.44 -9.19
C ILE A 470 1.85 -37.79 -10.66
N ALA A 471 0.62 -38.00 -11.14
CA ALA A 471 0.25 -37.98 -12.54
C ALA A 471 -0.65 -36.76 -12.79
N ALA A 472 -0.64 -36.23 -13.99
CA ALA A 472 -1.48 -35.11 -14.37
C ALA A 472 -2.15 -35.33 -15.73
N GLU A 473 -3.38 -34.82 -15.86
CA GLU A 473 -4.16 -34.77 -17.10
C GLU A 473 -4.55 -33.32 -17.36
N PHE A 474 -4.41 -32.87 -18.60
CA PHE A 474 -4.83 -31.54 -19.04
C PHE A 474 -5.72 -31.66 -20.28
N ASP A 475 -6.91 -31.06 -20.26
CA ASP A 475 -7.96 -31.24 -21.27
C ASP A 475 -8.32 -32.71 -21.57
N GLY A 476 -8.11 -33.60 -20.58
CA GLY A 476 -8.38 -35.02 -20.68
C GLY A 476 -7.25 -35.84 -21.27
N ASP A 477 -6.15 -35.23 -21.67
CA ASP A 477 -4.93 -35.90 -22.14
C ASP A 477 -3.92 -36.04 -21.00
N GLU A 478 -3.30 -37.21 -20.88
CA GLU A 478 -2.22 -37.47 -19.91
C GLU A 478 -0.99 -36.62 -20.24
N ILE A 479 -0.41 -35.99 -19.22
CA ILE A 479 0.79 -35.18 -19.35
C ILE A 479 2.02 -36.03 -19.03
N ASP A 480 2.99 -36.02 -19.93
CA ASP A 480 4.31 -36.56 -19.67
C ASP A 480 5.11 -35.53 -18.84
N ILE A 481 5.17 -35.76 -17.52
CA ILE A 481 5.88 -34.88 -16.60
C ILE A 481 7.38 -35.09 -16.74
N ASP A 482 8.13 -34.02 -16.96
CA ASP A 482 9.60 -34.03 -17.09
C ASP A 482 10.27 -34.75 -15.89
N GLU A 483 11.41 -35.40 -16.13
CA GLU A 483 12.22 -36.06 -15.10
C GLU A 483 12.88 -35.03 -14.15
N ILE A 484 12.08 -34.40 -13.30
CA ILE A 484 12.53 -33.42 -12.30
C ILE A 484 12.65 -34.13 -10.95
N THR A 485 13.84 -34.10 -10.35
CA THR A 485 14.04 -34.64 -9.00
C THR A 485 13.57 -33.67 -7.93
N PHE A 486 13.32 -34.17 -6.72
CA PHE A 486 13.03 -33.31 -5.56
C PHE A 486 14.18 -32.32 -5.26
N ALA A 487 15.42 -32.71 -5.55
CA ALA A 487 16.57 -31.83 -5.44
C ALA A 487 16.53 -30.68 -6.47
N ASP A 488 16.18 -30.99 -7.73
CA ASP A 488 16.06 -30.00 -8.80
C ASP A 488 14.91 -29.04 -8.52
N ALA A 489 13.81 -29.52 -7.96
CA ALA A 489 12.70 -28.70 -7.47
C ALA A 489 13.05 -27.85 -6.22
N GLY A 490 14.22 -28.07 -5.61
CA GLY A 490 14.66 -27.34 -4.43
C GLY A 490 14.10 -27.84 -3.10
N PHE A 491 13.47 -29.03 -3.06
CA PHE A 491 12.88 -29.54 -1.83
C PHE A 491 13.91 -29.98 -0.78
N GLY A 492 13.69 -29.64 0.47
CA GLY A 492 14.03 -30.27 1.73
C GLY A 492 15.49 -30.62 2.09
N GLN A 493 16.50 -30.15 1.37
CA GLN A 493 17.89 -30.60 1.56
C GLN A 493 18.78 -29.51 2.18
N GLY A 494 18.81 -29.38 3.52
CA GLY A 494 19.76 -28.52 4.24
C GLY A 494 19.37 -27.06 4.40
N GLU A 495 20.23 -26.26 5.05
CA GLU A 495 19.99 -24.82 5.25
C GLU A 495 19.94 -24.09 3.90
N GLY A 496 18.95 -23.20 3.75
CA GLY A 496 18.74 -22.37 2.55
C GLY A 496 17.93 -23.04 1.44
N ARG A 497 17.44 -24.29 1.61
CA ARG A 497 16.56 -24.92 0.63
C ARG A 497 15.10 -24.53 0.84
N THR A 498 14.39 -24.34 -0.27
CA THR A 498 12.94 -24.15 -0.29
C THR A 498 12.26 -25.49 -0.16
N TYR A 499 11.18 -25.56 0.61
CA TYR A 499 10.35 -26.75 0.72
C TYR A 499 9.06 -26.64 -0.13
N TYR A 500 8.85 -25.49 -0.75
CA TYR A 500 7.71 -25.18 -1.60
C TYR A 500 8.22 -24.39 -2.81
N ALA A 501 7.95 -24.85 -4.02
CA ALA A 501 8.50 -24.29 -5.24
C ALA A 501 7.55 -24.44 -6.44
N PRO A 502 7.63 -23.54 -7.43
CA PRO A 502 7.04 -23.76 -8.74
C PRO A 502 7.77 -24.88 -9.46
N VAL A 503 7.02 -25.84 -10.00
CA VAL A 503 7.52 -26.94 -10.81
C VAL A 503 6.77 -26.91 -12.13
N MET A 504 7.49 -26.76 -13.24
CA MET A 504 6.93 -26.88 -14.57
C MET A 504 6.62 -28.37 -14.83
N LEU A 505 5.33 -28.69 -15.00
CA LEU A 505 4.89 -30.06 -15.29
C LEU A 505 5.09 -30.38 -16.77
N ALA A 506 4.69 -29.46 -17.65
CA ALA A 506 4.78 -29.60 -19.09
C ALA A 506 4.56 -28.27 -19.82
N THR A 507 4.86 -28.27 -21.12
CA THR A 507 4.33 -27.27 -22.05
C THR A 507 3.09 -27.85 -22.72
N VAL A 508 1.97 -27.13 -22.66
CA VAL A 508 0.67 -27.58 -23.16
C VAL A 508 0.13 -26.64 -24.24
N GLN A 509 -0.72 -27.15 -25.13
CA GLN A 509 -1.48 -26.32 -26.07
C GLN A 509 -2.80 -25.94 -25.41
N VAL A 510 -3.09 -24.66 -25.40
CA VAL A 510 -4.27 -24.07 -24.76
C VAL A 510 -5.20 -23.54 -25.84
N ALA A 511 -6.49 -23.80 -25.69
CA ALA A 511 -7.54 -23.11 -26.44
C ALA A 511 -8.24 -22.07 -25.54
N GLU A 512 -8.70 -20.98 -26.15
CA GLU A 512 -9.54 -20.00 -25.43
C GLU A 512 -10.79 -20.69 -24.87
N GLY A 513 -11.06 -20.50 -23.59
CA GLY A 513 -12.20 -21.06 -22.86
C GLY A 513 -11.79 -22.17 -21.88
N TYR A 514 -12.68 -23.11 -21.65
CA TYR A 514 -12.56 -24.13 -20.60
C TYR A 514 -11.42 -25.11 -20.84
N SER A 515 -10.53 -25.25 -19.90
CA SER A 515 -9.40 -26.19 -19.91
C SER A 515 -9.19 -26.79 -18.51
N PRO A 516 -9.71 -28.01 -18.24
CA PRO A 516 -9.58 -28.66 -16.95
C PRO A 516 -8.20 -29.26 -16.75
N ILE A 517 -7.74 -29.25 -15.50
CA ILE A 517 -6.58 -30.02 -15.03
C ILE A 517 -7.00 -30.96 -13.92
N LYS A 518 -6.48 -32.20 -13.96
CA LYS A 518 -6.56 -33.16 -12.88
C LYS A 518 -5.17 -33.59 -12.46
N ILE A 519 -4.89 -33.60 -11.15
CA ILE A 519 -3.63 -34.12 -10.62
C ILE A 519 -3.97 -35.24 -9.63
N THR A 520 -3.38 -36.42 -9.87
CA THR A 520 -3.58 -37.63 -9.07
C THR A 520 -2.29 -37.98 -8.37
N GLY A 521 -2.36 -38.29 -7.09
CA GLY A 521 -1.24 -38.81 -6.31
C GLY A 521 -0.91 -40.26 -6.71
N VAL A 522 0.37 -40.55 -6.92
CA VAL A 522 0.90 -41.87 -7.21
C VAL A 522 1.66 -42.39 -5.99
N ALA A 523 2.57 -41.57 -5.46
CA ALA A 523 3.38 -41.95 -4.29
C ALA A 523 3.92 -40.66 -3.59
N ASN A 524 4.67 -40.85 -2.49
CA ASN A 524 5.50 -39.81 -1.85
C ASN A 524 4.79 -38.60 -1.26
N ASN A 525 3.46 -38.51 -1.23
CA ASN A 525 2.66 -37.48 -0.54
C ASN A 525 3.13 -36.04 -0.82
N LEU A 526 3.03 -35.58 -2.06
CA LEU A 526 3.30 -34.17 -2.41
C LEU A 526 2.15 -33.26 -1.97
N ASN A 527 2.51 -32.07 -1.54
CA ASN A 527 1.59 -31.00 -1.22
C ASN A 527 1.42 -30.08 -2.42
N ILE A 528 0.18 -29.76 -2.80
CA ILE A 528 -0.14 -28.91 -3.95
C ILE A 528 -0.92 -27.70 -3.45
N GLY A 529 -0.39 -26.49 -3.71
CA GLY A 529 -0.98 -25.23 -3.26
C GLY A 529 -1.59 -24.38 -4.35
N ALA A 530 -1.16 -24.59 -5.58
CA ALA A 530 -1.69 -23.88 -6.75
C ALA A 530 -1.31 -24.61 -8.03
N VAL A 531 -2.02 -24.29 -9.11
CA VAL A 531 -1.63 -24.57 -10.50
C VAL A 531 -1.71 -23.27 -11.32
N ALA A 532 -0.90 -23.16 -12.36
CA ALA A 532 -0.89 -21.98 -13.22
C ALA A 532 -0.68 -22.35 -14.68
N LEU A 533 -1.34 -21.60 -15.56
CA LEU A 533 -1.02 -21.53 -16.99
C LEU A 533 -0.33 -20.19 -17.27
N ILE A 534 0.85 -20.25 -17.88
CA ILE A 534 1.65 -19.07 -18.24
C ILE A 534 1.97 -19.14 -19.73
N PRO A 535 1.48 -18.22 -20.58
CA PRO A 535 1.80 -18.21 -22.00
C PRO A 535 3.32 -18.21 -22.25
N THR A 536 3.78 -18.97 -23.23
CA THR A 536 5.21 -18.99 -23.63
C THR A 536 5.59 -17.80 -24.48
N SER A 537 4.63 -17.10 -25.07
CA SER A 537 4.80 -15.89 -25.87
C SER A 537 3.90 -14.78 -25.36
N LYS A 538 4.29 -13.53 -25.61
CA LYS A 538 3.44 -12.37 -25.33
C LYS A 538 2.13 -12.49 -26.10
N ILE A 539 1.02 -12.40 -25.41
CA ILE A 539 -0.31 -12.31 -26.02
C ILE A 539 -0.54 -10.86 -26.44
N GLU A 540 -0.69 -10.64 -27.73
CA GLU A 540 -1.07 -9.30 -28.20
C GLU A 540 -2.52 -9.03 -27.83
N PRO A 541 -2.86 -7.80 -27.38
CA PRO A 541 -4.24 -7.42 -27.10
C PRO A 541 -5.11 -7.71 -28.32
N LYS A 542 -6.26 -8.34 -28.13
CA LYS A 542 -7.26 -8.40 -29.20
C LYS A 542 -7.59 -6.96 -29.56
N ASP A 543 -7.32 -6.57 -30.83
CA ASP A 543 -7.72 -5.26 -31.33
C ASP A 543 -9.20 -5.08 -30.99
N ASP A 544 -9.50 -4.14 -30.10
CA ASP A 544 -10.87 -3.67 -29.95
C ASP A 544 -11.37 -3.38 -31.35
N ILE A 545 -12.47 -4.03 -31.77
CA ILE A 545 -13.08 -3.77 -33.06
C ILE A 545 -13.36 -2.28 -33.08
N VAL A 546 -12.42 -1.52 -33.62
CA VAL A 546 -12.62 -0.10 -33.89
C VAL A 546 -13.77 -0.09 -34.89
N ASN A 547 -14.97 0.16 -34.40
CA ASN A 547 -16.09 0.45 -35.29
C ASN A 547 -15.55 1.47 -36.28
N PRO A 548 -15.59 1.17 -37.59
CA PRO A 548 -15.05 2.11 -38.58
C PRO A 548 -15.72 3.46 -38.30
N PRO A 549 -14.96 4.56 -38.37
CA PRO A 549 -15.52 5.87 -38.09
C PRO A 549 -16.76 6.03 -38.93
N VAL A 550 -17.89 6.30 -38.28
CA VAL A 550 -19.15 6.65 -38.95
C VAL A 550 -18.82 7.87 -39.78
N THR A 551 -18.68 7.69 -41.09
CA THR A 551 -18.58 8.80 -42.04
C THR A 551 -19.82 9.63 -41.81
N PRO A 552 -19.69 10.93 -41.54
CA PRO A 552 -20.88 11.79 -41.49
C PRO A 552 -21.55 11.72 -42.84
N ASP A 553 -22.82 11.28 -42.88
CA ASP A 553 -23.63 11.35 -44.07
C ASP A 553 -23.61 12.79 -44.59
N GLU A 554 -23.25 12.95 -45.88
CA GLU A 554 -23.42 14.20 -46.59
C GLU A 554 -24.88 14.66 -46.45
N PRO A 555 -25.13 15.95 -46.20
CA PRO A 555 -26.51 16.44 -46.08
C PRO A 555 -27.25 16.29 -47.41
N GLU A 556 -28.21 15.38 -47.48
CA GLU A 556 -29.18 15.34 -48.58
C GLU A 556 -29.93 16.68 -48.65
N ASP A 557 -29.83 17.32 -49.80
CA ASP A 557 -30.58 18.52 -50.18
C ASP A 557 -32.11 18.20 -50.19
N GLN A 558 -32.81 18.64 -49.16
CA GLN A 558 -34.28 18.55 -49.08
C GLN A 558 -34.90 19.88 -49.51
N PRO A 559 -35.92 19.84 -50.40
CA PRO A 559 -36.56 21.06 -50.86
C PRO A 559 -37.49 21.63 -49.78
N LYS A 560 -37.43 22.95 -49.61
CA LYS A 560 -38.33 23.77 -48.78
C LYS A 560 -39.79 23.48 -49.06
N LYS A 561 -40.57 23.07 -48.06
CA LYS A 561 -42.07 23.16 -48.05
C LYS A 561 -42.52 23.92 -46.81
N GLU A 562 -43.49 24.78 -47.13
CA GLU A 562 -44.07 25.82 -46.28
C GLU A 562 -44.73 25.32 -44.98
N LEU A 563 -44.73 26.19 -44.01
CA LEU A 563 -45.43 26.16 -42.74
C LEU A 563 -46.96 26.06 -42.90
N ARG A 564 -47.59 25.10 -42.24
CA ARG A 564 -48.90 25.28 -41.59
C ARG A 564 -48.94 24.51 -40.28
N GLY A 565 -49.29 25.23 -39.23
CA GLY A 565 -49.26 24.77 -37.88
C GLY A 565 -50.31 23.74 -37.50
N CYS A 566 -50.00 22.99 -36.47
CA CYS A 566 -50.96 22.48 -35.48
C CYS A 566 -50.24 22.14 -34.20
N PHE A 567 -50.79 22.62 -33.11
CA PHE A 567 -50.40 22.31 -31.75
C PHE A 567 -50.50 20.81 -31.48
N GLY A 568 -49.45 20.25 -30.86
CA GLY A 568 -49.46 18.90 -30.32
C GLY A 568 -48.40 18.75 -29.25
N SER A 569 -48.81 18.68 -27.99
CA SER A 569 -48.02 18.48 -26.79
C SER A 569 -47.24 17.18 -26.86
N ILE A 570 -45.92 17.26 -26.70
CA ILE A 570 -45.05 16.11 -26.47
C ILE A 570 -44.73 16.05 -24.97
N LEU A 571 -45.33 15.07 -24.30
CA LEU A 571 -44.95 14.61 -22.98
C LEU A 571 -43.60 13.89 -23.09
N THR A 572 -42.58 14.49 -22.55
CA THR A 572 -41.30 13.81 -22.26
C THR A 572 -41.43 13.02 -20.97
N THR A 573 -41.48 11.71 -21.10
CA THR A 573 -41.41 10.79 -19.98
C THR A 573 -39.97 10.75 -19.46
N ILE A 574 -39.72 11.44 -18.35
CA ILE A 574 -38.49 11.25 -17.54
C ILE A 574 -38.80 10.11 -16.61
N SER A 575 -38.08 9.00 -16.78
CA SER A 575 -38.09 7.87 -15.86
C SER A 575 -37.40 8.26 -14.55
N LEU A 576 -38.19 8.56 -13.51
CA LEU A 576 -37.77 8.65 -12.13
C LEU A 576 -37.97 7.27 -11.48
N THR A 577 -36.91 6.49 -11.43
CA THR A 577 -36.82 5.33 -10.52
C THR A 577 -35.61 5.51 -9.63
N SER A 578 -35.79 6.17 -8.53
CA SER A 578 -35.01 6.07 -7.28
C SER A 578 -35.48 7.18 -6.36
N ILE A 579 -36.32 6.86 -5.42
CA ILE A 579 -36.54 7.43 -4.08
C ILE A 579 -37.87 6.85 -3.60
N LEU A 580 -37.77 5.76 -2.85
CA LEU A 580 -38.74 5.38 -1.81
C LEU A 580 -38.23 4.08 -1.13
N ALA A 581 -37.38 4.22 -0.15
CA ALA A 581 -37.16 3.21 0.87
C ALA A 581 -36.63 3.88 2.15
N PHE A 582 -37.48 4.61 2.83
CA PHE A 582 -37.31 4.91 4.24
C PHE A 582 -38.69 4.97 4.91
N GLY A 583 -38.94 4.03 5.80
CA GLY A 583 -40.13 4.07 6.66
C GLY A 583 -40.67 2.69 7.00
N GLY A 584 -39.94 1.93 7.80
CA GLY A 584 -40.45 0.70 8.40
C GLY A 584 -39.85 0.51 9.79
N ILE A 585 -40.41 1.21 10.79
CA ILE A 585 -40.12 0.94 12.20
C ILE A 585 -40.87 -0.34 12.57
N THR A 586 -40.15 -1.42 12.79
CA THR A 586 -40.68 -2.64 13.38
C THR A 586 -40.39 -2.66 14.86
N LEU A 587 -41.44 -2.45 15.68
CA LEU A 587 -41.45 -2.71 17.10
C LEU A 587 -41.36 -4.22 17.34
N LEU A 588 -40.26 -4.70 17.88
CA LEU A 588 -40.11 -6.03 18.43
C LEU A 588 -40.42 -5.99 19.94
N SER A 589 -41.54 -6.61 20.30
CA SER A 589 -41.91 -6.86 21.68
C SER A 589 -41.02 -7.93 22.32
N ILE A 590 -40.33 -7.57 23.39
CA ILE A 590 -39.56 -8.51 24.21
C ILE A 590 -40.54 -9.23 25.15
N LYS A 591 -40.73 -10.53 24.95
CA LYS A 591 -41.33 -11.41 25.97
C LYS A 591 -40.21 -11.91 26.88
N ARG A 592 -40.26 -11.50 28.14
CA ARG A 592 -39.53 -12.14 29.25
C ARG A 592 -40.09 -13.55 29.48
N LYS A 593 -39.25 -14.53 29.58
CA LYS A 593 -39.50 -15.77 30.31
C LYS A 593 -38.61 -15.77 31.54
N GLU A 594 -39.23 -15.82 32.68
CA GLU A 594 -38.64 -16.28 33.93
C GLU A 594 -38.51 -17.78 33.88
N ASP A 595 -37.32 -18.28 34.21
CA ASP A 595 -37.00 -19.32 35.17
C ASP A 595 -35.48 -19.35 35.38
#